data_ea450def2d8f1e8b6d1ae11ad8334ba9
#
_entry.id   ea450def2d8f1e8b6d1ae11ad8334ba9
#
_cell.length_a   1.000
_cell.length_b   1.000
_cell.length_c   1.000
_cell.angle_alpha   90.00
_cell.angle_beta   90.00
_cell.angle_gamma   90.00
#
_symmetry.space_group_name_H-M   'P 1'
#
loop_
_entity.id
_entity.type
_entity.pdbx_description
1 polymer ?
#
loop_
_entity_poly.entity_id
_entity_poly.type
_entity_poly.pdbx_seq_one_letter_code
_entity_poly.pdbx_strand_id
1 'polypeptide(L)'
;MKITLLGTGGPRPDPKRMGPSTLVRVGFDNLVFDAGRGVAARLVQAGVPITDYAYVFLTHLHFDHAGGLADLLFAAWNMARNKTIHVYGPKGTEAMVRYLFEAYERDIWYRLSETVLTHEKLVDIRNMVEVHDVGAGLVVEGDDWRVTAADVDHGHGLGLSRDEWTCLAYRVESKGKTVVISGDAVYSPSL
;
A
#
# COMPACT_ATOMS: atom_id res chain seq x y z
N MET A 1 -12.10 15.32 2.24
CA MET A 1 -11.49 14.05 2.73
C MET A 1 -12.58 13.05 3.10
N LYS A 2 -12.51 11.81 2.61
CA LYS A 2 -13.42 10.70 2.96
C LYS A 2 -12.57 9.48 3.33
N ILE A 3 -12.86 8.87 4.47
CA ILE A 3 -12.16 7.68 4.97
C ILE A 3 -13.10 6.48 4.85
N THR A 4 -12.57 5.35 4.35
CA THR A 4 -13.29 4.08 4.23
C THR A 4 -12.39 2.96 4.76
N LEU A 5 -12.85 2.25 5.77
CA LEU A 5 -12.16 1.05 6.24
C LEU A 5 -12.46 -0.10 5.26
N LEU A 6 -11.46 -0.53 4.53
CA LEU A 6 -11.56 -1.63 3.56
C LEU A 6 -11.46 -2.98 4.25
N GLY A 7 -10.66 -3.06 5.32
CA GLY A 7 -10.49 -4.24 6.14
C GLY A 7 -10.04 -3.89 7.55
N THR A 8 -10.51 -4.66 8.51
CA THR A 8 -10.24 -4.48 9.96
C THR A 8 -9.95 -5.80 10.65
N GLY A 9 -9.61 -6.84 9.88
CA GLY A 9 -9.15 -8.13 10.40
C GLY A 9 -7.69 -8.04 10.83
N GLY A 10 -7.19 -9.08 11.48
CA GLY A 10 -5.78 -9.23 11.84
C GLY A 10 -5.18 -10.47 11.17
N PRO A 11 -4.07 -11.04 11.71
CA PRO A 11 -3.37 -12.15 11.07
C PRO A 11 -4.22 -13.42 10.96
N ARG A 12 -5.18 -13.62 11.85
CA ARG A 12 -6.10 -14.77 11.78
C ARG A 12 -7.17 -14.52 10.72
N PRO A 13 -7.39 -15.47 9.78
CA PRO A 13 -8.45 -15.33 8.79
C PRO A 13 -9.83 -15.22 9.44
N ASP A 14 -10.59 -14.20 9.05
CA ASP A 14 -11.99 -14.01 9.44
C ASP A 14 -12.82 -13.84 8.16
N PRO A 15 -13.85 -14.65 7.91
CA PRO A 15 -14.66 -14.54 6.68
C PRO A 15 -15.46 -13.23 6.60
N LYS A 16 -15.64 -12.53 7.71
CA LYS A 16 -16.39 -11.27 7.80
C LYS A 16 -15.49 -10.05 7.74
N ARG A 17 -14.18 -10.21 7.94
CA ARG A 17 -13.20 -9.12 8.00
C ARG A 17 -12.00 -9.40 7.12
N MET A 18 -11.77 -8.56 6.15
CA MET A 18 -10.52 -8.58 5.37
C MET A 18 -9.37 -8.02 6.18
N GLY A 19 -8.14 -8.28 5.74
CA GLY A 19 -6.92 -7.78 6.38
C GLY A 19 -6.91 -6.26 6.49
N PRO A 20 -6.07 -5.68 7.37
CA PRO A 20 -6.04 -4.24 7.61
C PRO A 20 -5.81 -3.48 6.30
N SER A 21 -6.69 -2.53 6.01
CA SER A 21 -6.56 -1.63 4.87
C SER A 21 -7.53 -0.47 5.01
N THR A 22 -7.06 0.74 4.74
CA THR A 22 -7.85 1.97 4.81
C THR A 22 -7.70 2.77 3.52
N LEU A 23 -8.81 3.21 2.95
CA LEU A 23 -8.83 4.13 1.83
C LEU A 23 -9.11 5.54 2.34
N VAL A 24 -8.24 6.48 1.99
CA VAL A 24 -8.45 7.92 2.19
C VAL A 24 -8.57 8.59 0.83
N ARG A 25 -9.74 9.17 0.56
CA ARG A 25 -9.98 9.96 -0.65
C ARG A 25 -9.81 11.43 -0.37
N VAL A 26 -8.89 12.08 -1.09
CA VAL A 26 -8.59 13.50 -1.00
C VAL A 26 -8.54 14.12 -2.40
N GLY A 27 -9.36 15.13 -2.66
CA GLY A 27 -9.46 15.65 -4.03
C GLY A 27 -9.88 14.55 -5.00
N PHE A 28 -9.05 14.32 -6.00
CA PHE A 28 -9.20 13.25 -6.99
C PHE A 28 -8.33 12.01 -6.68
N ASP A 29 -7.54 12.05 -5.60
CA ASP A 29 -6.61 10.99 -5.27
C ASP A 29 -7.21 9.96 -4.32
N ASN A 30 -6.87 8.70 -4.59
CA ASN A 30 -7.19 7.55 -3.76
C ASN A 30 -5.91 7.03 -3.12
N LEU A 31 -5.76 7.24 -1.80
CA LEU A 31 -4.63 6.84 -0.99
C LEU A 31 -5.00 5.57 -0.24
N VAL A 32 -4.25 4.49 -0.44
CA VAL A 32 -4.48 3.20 0.23
C VAL A 32 -3.43 3.02 1.33
N PHE A 33 -3.87 2.83 2.55
CA PHE A 33 -3.02 2.57 3.71
C PHE A 33 -3.19 1.12 4.13
N ASP A 34 -2.09 0.40 4.14
CA ASP A 34 -1.97 -1.06 4.23
C ASP A 34 -2.70 -1.83 3.12
N ALA A 35 -2.12 -2.94 2.77
CA ALA A 35 -2.58 -3.83 1.72
C ALA A 35 -2.79 -5.25 2.28
N GLY A 36 -3.66 -5.37 3.27
CA GLY A 36 -4.04 -6.66 3.84
C GLY A 36 -4.84 -7.52 2.87
N ARG A 37 -5.06 -8.79 3.24
CA ARG A 37 -5.80 -9.76 2.40
C ARG A 37 -7.13 -9.21 1.91
N GLY A 38 -7.38 -9.30 0.59
CA GLY A 38 -8.62 -8.90 -0.05
C GLY A 38 -8.75 -7.41 -0.32
N VAL A 39 -7.68 -6.62 -0.16
CA VAL A 39 -7.68 -5.17 -0.40
C VAL A 39 -8.17 -4.81 -1.80
N ALA A 40 -7.73 -5.52 -2.84
CA ALA A 40 -8.14 -5.27 -4.23
C ALA A 40 -9.66 -5.38 -4.40
N ALA A 41 -10.26 -6.47 -3.92
CA ALA A 41 -11.71 -6.67 -3.98
C ALA A 41 -12.48 -5.62 -3.17
N ARG A 42 -11.96 -5.25 -1.99
CA ARG A 42 -12.58 -4.22 -1.14
C ARG A 42 -12.47 -2.82 -1.71
N LEU A 43 -11.40 -2.50 -2.41
CA LEU A 43 -11.24 -1.22 -3.11
C LEU A 43 -12.32 -1.07 -4.19
N VAL A 44 -12.52 -2.09 -5.02
CA VAL A 44 -13.57 -2.13 -6.04
C VAL A 44 -14.95 -2.04 -5.39
N GLN A 45 -15.19 -2.78 -4.32
CA GLN A 45 -16.45 -2.72 -3.55
C GLN A 45 -16.72 -1.33 -2.96
N ALA A 46 -15.68 -0.58 -2.60
CA ALA A 46 -15.79 0.81 -2.14
C ALA A 46 -16.05 1.80 -3.28
N GLY A 47 -16.20 1.32 -4.53
CA GLY A 47 -16.48 2.11 -5.71
C GLY A 47 -15.25 2.82 -6.29
N VAL A 48 -14.05 2.28 -6.08
CA VAL A 48 -12.82 2.73 -6.74
C VAL A 48 -12.44 1.69 -7.78
N PRO A 49 -12.36 2.05 -9.07
CA PRO A 49 -11.82 1.16 -10.08
C PRO A 49 -10.42 0.69 -9.69
N ILE A 50 -10.10 -0.57 -9.94
CA ILE A 50 -8.79 -1.13 -9.56
C ILE A 50 -7.62 -0.40 -10.23
N THR A 51 -7.87 0.33 -11.29
CA THR A 51 -6.88 1.15 -12.00
C THR A 51 -6.80 2.59 -11.48
N ASP A 52 -7.61 2.97 -10.50
CA ASP A 52 -7.78 4.37 -10.06
C ASP A 52 -7.29 4.62 -8.62
N TYR A 53 -6.13 4.10 -8.28
CA TYR A 53 -5.36 4.49 -7.11
C TYR A 53 -3.90 4.71 -7.53
N ALA A 54 -3.22 5.68 -6.92
CA ALA A 54 -1.84 5.99 -7.28
C ALA A 54 -0.85 5.79 -6.13
N TYR A 55 -1.34 5.72 -4.90
CA TYR A 55 -0.51 5.72 -3.71
C TYR A 55 -0.90 4.59 -2.76
N VAL A 56 0.08 3.80 -2.36
CA VAL A 56 -0.04 2.76 -1.33
C VAL A 56 0.98 3.06 -0.24
N PHE A 57 0.55 3.04 1.02
CA PHE A 57 1.39 3.28 2.18
C PHE A 57 1.32 2.07 3.10
N LEU A 58 2.44 1.44 3.38
CA LEU A 58 2.53 0.33 4.32
C LEU A 58 2.99 0.84 5.68
N THR A 59 2.21 0.59 6.72
CA THR A 59 2.58 0.98 8.07
C THR A 59 3.75 0.14 8.59
N HIS A 60 3.75 -1.14 8.28
CA HIS A 60 4.81 -2.08 8.59
C HIS A 60 4.68 -3.34 7.72
N LEU A 61 5.65 -4.23 7.79
CA LEU A 61 5.75 -5.36 6.86
C LEU A 61 5.22 -6.69 7.40
N HIS A 62 4.34 -6.66 8.42
CA HIS A 62 3.64 -7.87 8.80
C HIS A 62 2.75 -8.38 7.65
N PHE A 63 2.66 -9.70 7.54
CA PHE A 63 1.93 -10.37 6.46
C PHE A 63 0.47 -9.91 6.33
N ASP A 64 -0.21 -9.69 7.42
CA ASP A 64 -1.62 -9.27 7.39
C ASP A 64 -1.81 -7.83 6.90
N HIS A 65 -0.78 -6.97 6.98
CA HIS A 65 -0.77 -5.60 6.46
C HIS A 65 -0.26 -5.49 5.01
N ALA A 66 0.59 -6.41 4.57
CA ALA A 66 1.24 -6.34 3.26
C ALA A 66 0.87 -7.51 2.32
N GLY A 67 0.26 -8.58 2.83
CA GLY A 67 0.05 -9.83 2.08
C GLY A 67 -0.93 -9.75 0.89
N GLY A 68 -1.70 -8.68 0.77
CA GLY A 68 -2.56 -8.41 -0.39
C GLY A 68 -1.93 -7.48 -1.43
N LEU A 69 -0.69 -7.01 -1.20
CA LEU A 69 -0.05 -6.05 -2.11
C LEU A 69 0.16 -6.62 -3.52
N ALA A 70 0.60 -7.87 -3.63
CA ALA A 70 0.74 -8.52 -4.93
C ALA A 70 -0.59 -8.53 -5.70
N ASP A 71 -1.69 -8.98 -5.07
CA ASP A 71 -3.02 -8.99 -5.68
C ASP A 71 -3.44 -7.58 -6.14
N LEU A 72 -3.21 -6.55 -5.31
CA LEU A 72 -3.53 -5.17 -5.61
C LEU A 72 -2.77 -4.66 -6.86
N LEU A 73 -1.46 -4.88 -6.92
CA LEU A 73 -0.60 -4.42 -8.01
C LEU A 73 -0.88 -5.16 -9.32
N PHE A 74 -0.95 -6.50 -9.25
CA PHE A 74 -1.18 -7.34 -10.44
C PHE A 74 -2.60 -7.20 -10.99
N ALA A 75 -3.62 -7.02 -10.15
CA ALA A 75 -4.98 -6.75 -10.61
C ALA A 75 -5.06 -5.42 -11.39
N ALA A 76 -4.42 -4.36 -10.91
CA ALA A 76 -4.36 -3.08 -11.63
C ALA A 76 -3.61 -3.23 -12.96
N TRP A 77 -2.49 -3.92 -12.96
CA TRP A 77 -1.70 -4.18 -14.16
C TRP A 77 -2.48 -4.98 -15.20
N ASN A 78 -3.15 -6.05 -14.81
CA ASN A 78 -3.97 -6.89 -15.70
C ASN A 78 -5.17 -6.15 -16.30
N MET A 79 -5.62 -5.07 -15.68
CA MET A 79 -6.65 -4.18 -16.21
C MET A 79 -6.06 -3.03 -17.04
N ALA A 80 -4.85 -3.24 -17.60
CA ALA A 80 -4.14 -2.31 -18.47
C ALA A 80 -3.91 -0.91 -17.86
N ARG A 81 -3.71 -0.84 -16.54
CA ARG A 81 -3.26 0.41 -15.94
C ARG A 81 -1.94 0.84 -16.57
N ASN A 82 -1.85 2.11 -16.91
CA ASN A 82 -0.66 2.73 -17.52
C ASN A 82 -0.11 3.93 -16.73
N LYS A 83 -0.65 4.17 -15.54
CA LYS A 83 -0.18 5.23 -14.63
C LYS A 83 0.68 4.63 -13.53
N THR A 84 1.69 5.33 -13.11
CA THR A 84 2.56 4.92 -12.01
C THR A 84 1.77 4.65 -10.73
N ILE A 85 2.19 3.63 -10.00
CA ILE A 85 1.77 3.35 -8.62
C ILE A 85 2.99 3.60 -7.74
N HIS A 86 2.84 4.46 -6.74
CA HIS A 86 3.87 4.71 -5.74
C HIS A 86 3.56 3.89 -4.49
N VAL A 87 4.53 3.08 -4.07
CA VAL A 87 4.44 2.29 -2.84
C VAL A 87 5.44 2.85 -1.85
N TYR A 88 4.95 3.36 -0.74
CA TYR A 88 5.74 3.86 0.38
C TYR A 88 5.62 2.90 1.56
N GLY A 89 6.71 2.68 2.26
CA GLY A 89 6.67 1.87 3.47
C GLY A 89 7.99 1.93 4.23
N PRO A 90 8.10 1.27 5.39
CA PRO A 90 9.32 1.25 6.16
C PRO A 90 10.44 0.54 5.40
N LYS A 91 11.66 0.66 5.90
CA LYS A 91 12.84 -0.04 5.38
C LYS A 91 12.54 -1.52 5.11
N GLY A 92 12.86 -1.97 3.90
CA GLY A 92 12.60 -3.32 3.39
C GLY A 92 11.42 -3.43 2.43
N THR A 93 10.63 -2.37 2.25
CA THR A 93 9.51 -2.33 1.29
C THR A 93 10.00 -2.51 -0.13
N GLU A 94 11.09 -1.83 -0.53
CA GLU A 94 11.71 -1.99 -1.85
C GLU A 94 12.15 -3.44 -2.10
N ALA A 95 12.79 -4.06 -1.11
CA ALA A 95 13.22 -5.45 -1.20
C ALA A 95 12.03 -6.40 -1.32
N MET A 96 10.98 -6.18 -0.53
CA MET A 96 9.77 -6.99 -0.57
C MET A 96 9.09 -6.93 -1.94
N VAL A 97 8.89 -5.75 -2.51
CA VAL A 97 8.25 -5.60 -3.84
C VAL A 97 9.12 -6.21 -4.94
N ARG A 98 10.44 -6.04 -4.87
CA ARG A 98 11.35 -6.72 -5.80
C ARG A 98 11.18 -8.25 -5.74
N TYR A 99 11.15 -8.84 -4.55
CA TYR A 99 10.92 -10.28 -4.40
C TYR A 99 9.54 -10.73 -4.85
N LEU A 100 8.50 -9.89 -4.69
CA LEU A 100 7.19 -10.17 -5.27
C LEU A 100 7.26 -10.27 -6.80
N PHE A 101 7.94 -9.36 -7.46
CA PHE A 101 8.11 -9.42 -8.92
C PHE A 101 8.97 -10.60 -9.37
N GLU A 102 10.01 -10.95 -8.63
CA GLU A 102 10.81 -12.16 -8.88
C GLU A 102 9.95 -13.42 -8.74
N ALA A 103 9.11 -13.52 -7.70
CA ALA A 103 8.21 -14.65 -7.51
C ALA A 103 7.20 -14.84 -8.65
N TYR A 104 6.78 -13.75 -9.29
CA TYR A 104 5.83 -13.76 -10.42
C TYR A 104 6.52 -13.52 -11.78
N GLU A 105 7.83 -13.64 -11.89
CA GLU A 105 8.59 -13.36 -13.11
C GLU A 105 8.05 -14.13 -14.33
N ARG A 106 7.66 -15.40 -14.15
CA ARG A 106 7.11 -16.22 -15.25
C ARG A 106 5.75 -15.74 -15.73
N ASP A 107 4.88 -15.25 -14.85
CA ASP A 107 3.59 -14.66 -15.24
C ASP A 107 3.81 -13.33 -15.96
N ILE A 108 4.72 -12.50 -15.44
CA ILE A 108 5.09 -11.22 -16.08
C ILE A 108 5.62 -11.48 -17.50
N TRP A 109 6.57 -12.39 -17.63
CA TRP A 109 7.13 -12.77 -18.94
C TRP A 109 6.06 -13.26 -19.91
N TYR A 110 5.17 -14.16 -19.45
CA TYR A 110 4.10 -14.72 -20.28
C TYR A 110 3.18 -13.61 -20.80
N ARG A 111 2.69 -12.76 -19.94
CA ARG A 111 1.76 -11.66 -20.31
C ARG A 111 2.38 -10.65 -21.24
N LEU A 112 3.63 -10.26 -21.00
CA LEU A 112 4.36 -9.37 -21.90
C LEU A 112 4.59 -10.00 -23.27
N SER A 113 4.84 -11.32 -23.32
CA SER A 113 4.97 -12.07 -24.59
C SER A 113 3.64 -12.17 -25.34
N GLU A 114 2.54 -12.36 -24.63
CA GLU A 114 1.19 -12.42 -25.18
C GLU A 114 0.79 -11.09 -25.84
N THR A 115 1.13 -9.95 -25.25
CA THR A 115 0.84 -8.63 -25.81
C THR A 115 1.58 -8.34 -27.13
N VAL A 116 2.71 -8.96 -27.35
CA VAL A 116 3.41 -8.88 -28.65
C VAL A 116 2.55 -9.52 -29.76
N LEU A 117 1.81 -10.58 -29.44
CA LEU A 117 0.95 -11.29 -30.41
C LEU A 117 -0.39 -10.57 -30.64
N THR A 118 -0.93 -9.93 -29.61
CA THR A 118 -2.25 -9.26 -29.65
C THR A 118 -2.17 -7.79 -30.08
N HIS A 119 -0.95 -7.23 -30.19
CA HIS A 119 -0.70 -5.79 -30.41
C HIS A 119 -1.23 -4.87 -29.32
N GLU A 120 -1.65 -5.41 -28.19
CA GLU A 120 -1.99 -4.63 -26.99
C GLU A 120 -0.71 -4.21 -26.26
N LYS A 121 -0.58 -2.94 -25.94
CA LYS A 121 0.60 -2.43 -25.23
C LYS A 121 0.39 -2.57 -23.71
N LEU A 122 0.81 -3.68 -23.15
CA LEU A 122 0.97 -3.80 -21.71
C LEU A 122 2.37 -3.28 -21.30
N VAL A 123 2.41 -2.29 -20.42
CA VAL A 123 3.67 -1.81 -19.85
C VAL A 123 4.18 -2.87 -18.85
N ASP A 124 5.48 -3.09 -18.77
CA ASP A 124 6.05 -3.97 -17.76
C ASP A 124 5.70 -3.41 -16.36
N ILE A 125 5.12 -4.24 -15.51
CA ILE A 125 4.71 -3.85 -14.16
C ILE A 125 5.88 -3.27 -13.35
N ARG A 126 7.09 -3.75 -13.59
CA ARG A 126 8.31 -3.26 -12.93
C ARG A 126 8.64 -1.80 -13.27
N ASN A 127 8.17 -1.33 -14.43
CA ASN A 127 8.30 0.07 -14.85
C ASN A 127 7.09 0.93 -14.45
N MET A 128 6.04 0.30 -13.95
CA MET A 128 4.81 0.98 -13.52
C MET A 128 4.79 1.24 -12.00
N VAL A 129 5.56 0.49 -11.23
CA VAL A 129 5.56 0.59 -9.76
C VAL A 129 6.86 1.20 -9.29
N GLU A 130 6.75 2.35 -8.62
CA GLU A 130 7.85 3.03 -7.94
C GLU A 130 7.74 2.77 -6.44
N VAL A 131 8.81 2.29 -5.83
CA VAL A 131 8.83 1.88 -4.43
C VAL A 131 9.82 2.74 -3.65
N HIS A 132 9.43 3.13 -2.44
CA HIS A 132 10.19 4.03 -1.59
C HIS A 132 10.24 3.51 -0.16
N ASP A 133 11.43 3.15 0.32
CA ASP A 133 11.68 2.95 1.74
C ASP A 133 11.69 4.33 2.43
N VAL A 134 10.79 4.55 3.37
CA VAL A 134 10.64 5.84 4.08
C VAL A 134 10.74 5.69 5.59
N GLY A 135 11.08 6.77 6.25
CA GLY A 135 11.09 6.92 7.71
C GLY A 135 10.20 8.07 8.15
N ALA A 136 10.38 8.52 9.40
CA ALA A 136 9.67 9.67 9.95
C ALA A 136 9.95 10.96 9.16
N GLY A 137 8.92 11.79 8.97
CA GLY A 137 8.98 13.05 8.25
C GLY A 137 8.00 13.15 7.11
N LEU A 138 8.24 14.07 6.18
CA LEU A 138 7.43 14.23 4.98
C LEU A 138 7.68 13.04 4.04
N VAL A 139 6.60 12.40 3.59
CA VAL A 139 6.64 11.26 2.66
C VAL A 139 6.34 11.72 1.25
N VAL A 140 5.20 12.38 1.05
CA VAL A 140 4.77 12.85 -0.27
C VAL A 140 3.73 13.97 -0.13
N GLU A 141 3.69 14.84 -1.13
CA GLU A 141 2.66 15.89 -1.27
C GLU A 141 1.98 15.76 -2.63
N GLY A 142 0.67 15.95 -2.64
CA GLY A 142 -0.14 16.19 -3.84
C GLY A 142 -0.62 17.65 -3.87
N ASP A 143 -1.54 17.96 -4.79
CA ASP A 143 -2.00 19.34 -5.02
C ASP A 143 -2.63 19.97 -3.76
N ASP A 144 -3.47 19.25 -3.05
CA ASP A 144 -4.27 19.73 -1.92
C ASP A 144 -4.07 18.90 -0.65
N TRP A 145 -3.09 18.03 -0.61
CA TRP A 145 -2.87 17.13 0.50
C TRP A 145 -1.39 16.81 0.69
N ARG A 146 -1.04 16.37 1.89
CA ARG A 146 0.28 15.80 2.19
C ARG A 146 0.18 14.63 3.14
N VAL A 147 1.16 13.76 3.06
CA VAL A 147 1.36 12.62 3.97
C VAL A 147 2.69 12.77 4.66
N THR A 148 2.66 12.74 5.98
CA THR A 148 3.84 12.63 6.84
C THR A 148 3.80 11.30 7.58
N ALA A 149 4.99 10.76 7.91
CA ALA A 149 5.13 9.56 8.72
C ALA A 149 5.77 9.89 10.09
N ALA A 150 5.43 9.10 11.08
CA ALA A 150 6.09 9.09 12.38
C ALA A 150 6.39 7.66 12.79
N ASP A 151 7.51 7.44 13.47
CA ASP A 151 7.83 6.13 14.03
C ASP A 151 6.88 5.82 15.20
N VAL A 152 6.39 4.59 15.23
CA VAL A 152 5.54 4.07 16.30
C VAL A 152 6.10 2.76 16.85
N ASP A 153 5.75 2.45 18.09
CA ASP A 153 6.19 1.22 18.70
C ASP A 153 5.20 0.10 18.44
N HIS A 154 5.70 -0.95 17.75
CA HIS A 154 5.01 -2.22 17.54
C HIS A 154 6.05 -3.35 17.48
N GLY A 155 6.31 -4.00 18.56
CA GLY A 155 7.33 -5.05 18.69
C GLY A 155 7.23 -5.72 20.05
N HIS A 156 6.27 -5.31 20.87
CA HIS A 156 5.86 -5.97 22.12
C HIS A 156 7.04 -6.31 23.07
N GLY A 157 8.01 -5.41 23.16
CA GLY A 157 9.11 -5.60 24.10
C GLY A 157 10.17 -6.61 23.69
N LEU A 158 10.25 -6.96 22.41
CA LEU A 158 11.33 -7.81 21.88
C LEU A 158 12.70 -7.14 21.92
N GLY A 159 12.76 -5.86 22.30
CA GLY A 159 14.03 -5.12 22.38
C GLY A 159 14.66 -4.80 21.02
N LEU A 160 13.88 -4.91 19.93
CA LEU A 160 14.33 -4.57 18.60
C LEU A 160 14.53 -3.06 18.48
N SER A 161 15.60 -2.66 17.84
CA SER A 161 15.82 -1.28 17.43
C SER A 161 14.85 -0.91 16.29
N ARG A 162 14.60 0.38 16.10
CA ARG A 162 13.80 0.88 14.98
C ARG A 162 14.43 0.55 13.61
N ASP A 163 15.75 0.39 13.54
CA ASP A 163 16.44 -0.03 12.32
C ASP A 163 16.22 -1.50 11.98
N GLU A 164 15.98 -2.35 12.98
CA GLU A 164 15.71 -3.77 12.80
C GLU A 164 14.24 -4.01 12.48
N TRP A 165 13.32 -3.24 13.10
CA TRP A 165 11.89 -3.34 12.88
C TRP A 165 11.22 -1.97 12.95
N THR A 166 11.02 -1.36 11.78
CA THR A 166 10.39 -0.04 11.65
C THR A 166 8.89 -0.19 11.48
N CYS A 167 8.11 0.53 12.29
CA CYS A 167 6.68 0.70 12.14
C CYS A 167 6.36 2.18 12.04
N LEU A 168 5.47 2.53 11.13
CA LEU A 168 5.11 3.90 10.80
C LEU A 168 3.62 4.14 11.04
N ALA A 169 3.30 5.27 11.64
CA ALA A 169 1.99 5.88 11.51
C ALA A 169 2.04 6.94 10.41
N TYR A 170 0.96 7.08 9.66
CA TYR A 170 0.84 8.10 8.62
C TYR A 170 -0.21 9.13 8.98
N ARG A 171 0.13 10.40 8.83
CA ARG A 171 -0.76 11.53 8.98
C ARG A 171 -1.05 12.14 7.62
N VAL A 172 -2.32 12.17 7.25
CA VAL A 172 -2.81 12.80 6.01
C VAL A 172 -3.48 14.11 6.35
N GLU A 173 -3.02 15.18 5.74
CA GLU A 173 -3.59 16.52 5.88
C GLU A 173 -4.15 17.01 4.56
N SER A 174 -5.34 17.60 4.57
CA SER A 174 -5.97 18.22 3.39
C SER A 174 -7.02 19.24 3.82
N LYS A 175 -6.90 20.48 3.35
CA LYS A 175 -7.91 21.54 3.53
C LYS A 175 -8.36 21.70 4.99
N GLY A 176 -7.40 21.74 5.92
CA GLY A 176 -7.65 21.90 7.36
C GLY A 176 -8.22 20.66 8.06
N LYS A 177 -8.30 19.52 7.37
CA LYS A 177 -8.68 18.23 7.96
C LYS A 177 -7.46 17.33 8.08
N THR A 178 -7.42 16.56 9.16
CA THR A 178 -6.34 15.61 9.44
C THR A 178 -6.93 14.25 9.78
N VAL A 179 -6.28 13.18 9.29
CA VAL A 179 -6.50 11.81 9.74
C VAL A 179 -5.15 11.16 9.99
N VAL A 180 -5.07 10.32 11.01
CA VAL A 180 -3.90 9.51 11.32
C VAL A 180 -4.28 8.03 11.17
N ILE A 181 -3.44 7.29 10.46
CA ILE A 181 -3.49 5.83 10.35
C ILE A 181 -2.29 5.30 11.14
N SER A 182 -2.55 4.77 12.34
CA SER A 182 -1.51 4.33 13.27
C SER A 182 -0.87 2.99 12.92
N GLY A 183 -1.51 2.20 12.08
CA GLY A 183 -1.18 0.77 12.00
C GLY A 183 -1.37 0.09 13.37
N ASP A 184 -0.62 -0.95 13.61
CA ASP A 184 -0.58 -1.68 14.87
C ASP A 184 0.40 -1.00 15.83
N ALA A 185 -0.05 0.04 16.49
CA ALA A 185 0.77 0.79 17.44
C ALA A 185 0.29 0.59 18.88
N VAL A 186 1.22 0.44 19.81
CA VAL A 186 0.94 0.69 21.22
C VAL A 186 0.92 2.20 21.44
N TYR A 187 0.47 2.64 22.63
CA TYR A 187 0.53 4.06 22.96
C TYR A 187 1.94 4.61 22.73
N SER A 188 2.03 5.60 21.87
CA SER A 188 3.29 6.25 21.51
C SER A 188 3.12 7.77 21.60
N PRO A 189 4.03 8.50 22.28
CA PRO A 189 3.98 9.97 22.32
C PRO A 189 4.12 10.65 20.96
N SER A 190 4.58 9.93 19.94
CA SER A 190 4.70 10.42 18.56
C SER A 190 3.39 10.37 17.74
N LEU A 191 2.36 9.72 18.24
CA LEU A 191 1.00 9.76 17.75
C LEU A 191 0.26 10.96 18.34
#